data_1a836529cf10b4055694ff9425ecb2c1
#
_entry.id   1a836529cf10b4055694ff9425ecb2c1
#
_cell.length_a   1.000
_cell.length_b   1.000
_cell.length_c   1.000
_cell.angle_alpha   90.00
_cell.angle_beta   90.00
_cell.angle_gamma   90.00
#
_symmetry.space_group_name_H-M   'P 1'
#
loop_
_entity.id
_entity.type
_entity.pdbx_description
1 polymer ?
#
loop_
_entity_poly.entity_id
_entity_poly.type
_entity_poly.pdbx_seq_one_letter_code
_entity_poly.pdbx_strand_id
1 'polypeptide(L)'
;MQSEATRVASLPCIAVTAGDPAGVGPEVVRAALSSPDLARGFRFELVGEQEVSFKSGVPTARGSGWAFAALEAAVAGALSGKYAAVVTGPVNKERMKEVGFGFPGQTEFFASRCGVKDYVMCLTGGPLCVGLVTAHIALSEVPSLLTVREIEKTGLLLAAFLERRLGRLPRVAVAGLNPHAGRAACLVQRRPLSLVPPSSD
;
A
#
# COMPACT_ATOMS: atom_id res chain seq x y z
N MET A 1 29.32 22.35 11.47
CA MET A 1 28.40 22.46 10.31
C MET A 1 28.53 21.17 9.50
N GLN A 2 27.51 20.31 9.49
CA GLN A 2 27.49 19.16 8.57
C GLN A 2 27.31 19.66 7.14
N SER A 3 28.02 19.07 6.19
CA SER A 3 27.85 19.44 4.78
C SER A 3 26.44 19.09 4.29
N GLU A 4 25.93 19.83 3.34
CA GLU A 4 24.59 19.57 2.74
C GLU A 4 24.47 18.14 2.20
N ALA A 5 25.54 17.60 1.62
CA ALA A 5 25.63 16.22 1.16
C ALA A 5 25.45 15.20 2.32
N THR A 6 26.03 15.45 3.49
CA THR A 6 25.87 14.59 4.67
C THR A 6 24.44 14.65 5.21
N ARG A 7 23.81 15.82 5.15
CA ARG A 7 22.42 16.02 5.56
C ARG A 7 21.44 15.30 4.63
N VAL A 8 21.66 15.34 3.32
CA VAL A 8 20.84 14.63 2.34
C VAL A 8 20.98 13.11 2.48
N ALA A 9 22.19 12.61 2.72
CA ALA A 9 22.44 11.18 2.94
C ALA A 9 21.75 10.62 4.18
N SER A 10 21.44 11.46 5.19
CA SER A 10 20.73 11.06 6.41
C SER A 10 19.19 11.04 6.28
N LEU A 11 18.63 11.53 5.17
CA LEU A 11 17.18 11.52 4.97
C LEU A 11 16.65 10.11 4.71
N PRO A 12 15.44 9.78 5.23
CA PRO A 12 14.79 8.50 4.91
C PRO A 12 14.66 8.32 3.40
N CYS A 13 15.04 7.15 2.89
CA CYS A 13 15.00 6.84 1.48
C CYS A 13 13.70 6.11 1.13
N ILE A 14 13.01 6.55 0.12
CA ILE A 14 11.80 5.91 -0.43
C ILE A 14 12.18 5.26 -1.75
N ALA A 15 11.97 3.94 -1.85
CA ALA A 15 12.09 3.23 -3.11
C ALA A 15 10.88 3.55 -4.00
N VAL A 16 11.14 3.81 -5.28
CA VAL A 16 10.08 4.01 -6.29
C VAL A 16 10.31 3.01 -7.41
N THR A 17 9.31 2.19 -7.76
CA THR A 17 9.38 1.33 -8.94
C THR A 17 8.58 1.93 -10.09
N ALA A 18 9.11 1.90 -11.31
CA ALA A 18 8.44 2.48 -12.48
C ALA A 18 7.22 1.69 -12.95
N GLY A 19 7.07 0.42 -12.50
CA GLY A 19 6.01 -0.48 -12.97
C GLY A 19 6.32 -1.07 -14.34
N ASP A 20 5.27 -1.34 -15.15
CA ASP A 20 5.44 -1.89 -16.50
C ASP A 20 6.15 -0.87 -17.40
N PRO A 21 7.33 -1.19 -17.96
CA PRO A 21 8.09 -0.26 -18.79
C PRO A 21 7.42 0.08 -20.13
N ALA A 22 6.45 -0.73 -20.59
CA ALA A 22 5.65 -0.43 -21.77
C ALA A 22 4.36 0.35 -21.46
N GLY A 23 4.07 0.57 -20.17
CA GLY A 23 2.92 1.33 -19.68
C GLY A 23 3.24 2.80 -19.42
N VAL A 24 2.30 3.50 -18.79
CA VAL A 24 2.43 4.91 -18.40
C VAL A 24 3.33 5.13 -17.17
N GLY A 25 3.65 4.06 -16.44
CA GLY A 25 4.39 4.14 -15.18
C GLY A 25 5.71 4.91 -15.26
N PRO A 26 6.62 4.61 -16.21
CA PRO A 26 7.88 5.33 -16.34
C PRO A 26 7.74 6.84 -16.55
N GLU A 27 6.76 7.27 -17.34
CA GLU A 27 6.49 8.70 -17.58
C GLU A 27 5.98 9.39 -16.32
N VAL A 28 4.99 8.80 -15.67
CA VAL A 28 4.39 9.36 -14.45
C VAL A 28 5.41 9.43 -13.32
N VAL A 29 6.21 8.38 -13.14
CA VAL A 29 7.23 8.34 -12.08
C VAL A 29 8.32 9.38 -12.33
N ARG A 30 8.84 9.50 -13.56
CA ARG A 30 9.83 10.54 -13.87
C ARG A 30 9.27 11.94 -13.66
N ALA A 31 8.04 12.20 -14.12
CA ALA A 31 7.39 13.49 -13.92
C ALA A 31 7.23 13.82 -12.43
N ALA A 32 6.79 12.83 -11.63
CA ALA A 32 6.64 12.99 -10.19
C ALA A 32 7.97 13.27 -9.48
N LEU A 33 9.02 12.52 -9.82
CA LEU A 33 10.36 12.70 -9.23
C LEU A 33 11.01 14.03 -9.61
N SER A 34 10.59 14.63 -10.73
CA SER A 34 11.06 15.95 -11.19
C SER A 34 10.18 17.11 -10.70
N SER A 35 9.09 16.82 -9.98
CA SER A 35 8.17 17.85 -9.52
C SER A 35 8.79 18.72 -8.43
N PRO A 36 8.61 20.06 -8.50
CA PRO A 36 9.00 20.97 -7.42
C PRO A 36 8.21 20.74 -6.12
N ASP A 37 7.06 20.10 -6.21
CA ASP A 37 6.19 19.77 -5.07
C ASP A 37 6.59 18.45 -4.38
N LEU A 38 7.64 17.79 -4.85
CA LEU A 38 8.12 16.57 -4.22
C LEU A 38 8.55 16.82 -2.76
N ALA A 39 8.14 15.93 -1.87
CA ALA A 39 8.37 16.07 -0.44
C ALA A 39 9.88 16.20 -0.10
N ARG A 40 10.28 17.34 0.48
CA ARG A 40 11.68 17.68 0.75
C ARG A 40 12.32 16.92 1.92
N GLY A 41 11.52 16.26 2.75
CA GLY A 41 12.00 15.50 3.92
C GLY A 41 12.46 14.07 3.61
N PHE A 42 12.56 13.70 2.34
CA PHE A 42 12.88 12.35 1.89
C PHE A 42 13.86 12.36 0.74
N ARG A 43 14.56 11.25 0.59
CA ARG A 43 15.33 10.92 -0.60
C ARG A 43 14.54 9.86 -1.38
N PHE A 44 14.52 9.95 -2.68
CA PHE A 44 13.83 9.00 -3.56
C PHE A 44 14.85 8.26 -4.42
N GLU A 45 14.70 6.95 -4.51
CA GLU A 45 15.55 6.10 -5.35
C GLU A 45 14.66 5.30 -6.30
N LEU A 46 14.90 5.47 -7.60
CA LEU A 46 14.21 4.69 -8.63
C LEU A 46 14.86 3.30 -8.69
N VAL A 47 14.07 2.28 -8.37
CA VAL A 47 14.51 0.88 -8.29
C VAL A 47 14.15 0.16 -9.59
N GLY A 48 15.12 -0.51 -10.18
CA GLY A 48 14.92 -1.30 -11.39
C GLY A 48 14.92 -0.46 -12.67
N GLU A 49 15.47 0.77 -12.67
CA GLU A 49 15.71 1.51 -13.90
C GLU A 49 16.83 0.82 -14.69
N GLN A 50 16.55 0.52 -15.96
CA GLN A 50 17.55 0.02 -16.91
C GLN A 50 17.53 0.89 -18.17
N GLU A 51 18.69 1.01 -18.80
CA GLU A 51 18.86 1.71 -20.10
C GLU A 51 18.14 1.04 -21.28
N VAL A 52 17.35 0.02 -21.02
CA VAL A 52 16.67 -0.75 -22.07
C VAL A 52 15.42 0.00 -22.54
N SER A 53 15.41 0.35 -23.81
CA SER A 53 14.25 0.93 -24.47
C SER A 53 13.14 -0.10 -24.66
N PHE A 54 11.97 0.14 -24.06
CA PHE A 54 10.73 -0.59 -24.32
C PHE A 54 9.81 0.26 -25.19
N LYS A 55 9.10 -0.38 -26.10
CA LYS A 55 8.12 0.31 -26.95
C LYS A 55 6.84 0.55 -26.16
N SER A 56 6.45 1.80 -25.97
CA SER A 56 5.21 2.19 -25.30
C SER A 56 3.99 1.52 -25.94
N GLY A 57 3.08 1.02 -25.12
CA GLY A 57 1.86 0.33 -25.56
C GLY A 57 2.08 -1.11 -26.05
N VAL A 58 3.31 -1.63 -26.02
CA VAL A 58 3.64 -2.99 -26.44
C VAL A 58 4.24 -3.77 -25.26
N PRO A 59 3.42 -4.31 -24.36
CA PRO A 59 3.91 -5.07 -23.22
C PRO A 59 4.56 -6.38 -23.66
N THR A 60 5.65 -6.74 -22.99
CA THR A 60 6.43 -7.96 -23.27
C THR A 60 6.70 -8.72 -21.98
N ALA A 61 6.88 -10.04 -22.06
CA ALA A 61 7.30 -10.85 -20.91
C ALA A 61 8.61 -10.34 -20.29
N ARG A 62 9.55 -9.87 -21.11
CA ARG A 62 10.79 -9.25 -20.62
C ARG A 62 10.53 -8.00 -19.77
N GLY A 63 9.64 -7.13 -20.23
CA GLY A 63 9.26 -5.92 -19.48
C GLY A 63 8.56 -6.26 -18.15
N SER A 64 7.67 -7.25 -18.17
CA SER A 64 7.00 -7.72 -16.96
C SER A 64 7.97 -8.38 -15.98
N GLY A 65 8.91 -9.18 -16.47
CA GLY A 65 9.98 -9.76 -15.63
C GLY A 65 10.85 -8.69 -14.98
N TRP A 66 11.13 -7.65 -15.71
CA TRP A 66 11.87 -6.49 -15.21
C TRP A 66 11.08 -5.72 -14.12
N ALA A 67 9.78 -5.47 -14.35
CA ALA A 67 8.91 -4.87 -13.35
C ALA A 67 8.80 -5.72 -12.08
N PHE A 68 8.73 -7.05 -12.23
CA PHE A 68 8.71 -7.98 -11.11
C PHE A 68 10.01 -7.96 -10.31
N ALA A 69 11.16 -7.99 -10.98
CA ALA A 69 12.46 -7.89 -10.33
C ALA A 69 12.62 -6.56 -9.55
N ALA A 70 12.08 -5.46 -10.08
CA ALA A 70 12.07 -4.17 -9.38
C ALA A 70 11.24 -4.22 -8.09
N LEU A 71 10.07 -4.89 -8.09
CA LEU A 71 9.27 -5.09 -6.88
C LEU A 71 10.01 -5.95 -5.83
N GLU A 72 10.65 -7.04 -6.26
CA GLU A 72 11.47 -7.89 -5.35
C GLU A 72 12.63 -7.11 -4.73
N ALA A 73 13.35 -6.32 -5.54
CA ALA A 73 14.44 -5.49 -5.04
C ALA A 73 13.97 -4.40 -4.07
N ALA A 74 12.83 -3.78 -4.36
CA ALA A 74 12.25 -2.75 -3.49
C ALA A 74 11.83 -3.32 -2.12
N VAL A 75 11.15 -4.47 -2.10
CA VAL A 75 10.73 -5.09 -0.84
C VAL A 75 11.93 -5.61 -0.04
N ALA A 76 12.93 -6.21 -0.70
CA ALA A 76 14.16 -6.65 -0.04
C ALA A 76 14.91 -5.46 0.59
N GLY A 77 14.98 -4.34 -0.12
CA GLY A 77 15.56 -3.10 0.42
C GLY A 77 14.78 -2.52 1.60
N ALA A 78 13.45 -2.62 1.59
CA ALA A 78 12.63 -2.19 2.72
C ALA A 78 12.84 -3.10 3.95
N LEU A 79 12.87 -4.41 3.75
CA LEU A 79 13.09 -5.38 4.84
C LEU A 79 14.50 -5.27 5.44
N SER A 80 15.50 -4.91 4.65
CA SER A 80 16.86 -4.69 5.15
C SER A 80 17.06 -3.30 5.81
N GLY A 81 16.04 -2.44 5.80
CA GLY A 81 16.12 -1.08 6.34
C GLY A 81 16.79 -0.06 5.40
N LYS A 82 17.15 -0.45 4.17
CA LYS A 82 17.65 0.49 3.15
C LYS A 82 16.59 1.52 2.77
N TYR A 83 15.34 1.09 2.66
CA TYR A 83 14.22 1.95 2.30
C TYR A 83 13.22 2.06 3.46
N ALA A 84 12.79 3.28 3.73
CA ALA A 84 11.75 3.57 4.73
C ALA A 84 10.33 3.26 4.23
N ALA A 85 10.14 3.29 2.92
CA ALA A 85 8.88 2.95 2.27
C ALA A 85 9.11 2.56 0.79
N VAL A 86 8.07 1.98 0.18
CA VAL A 86 8.06 1.64 -1.24
C VAL A 86 6.84 2.30 -1.89
N VAL A 87 7.05 2.98 -3.01
CA VAL A 87 6.02 3.51 -3.89
C VAL A 87 6.11 2.77 -5.22
N THR A 88 4.98 2.29 -5.72
CA THR A 88 4.97 1.44 -6.92
C THR A 88 4.23 2.10 -8.08
N GLY A 89 4.84 2.05 -9.26
CA GLY A 89 4.15 2.33 -10.51
C GLY A 89 3.18 1.20 -10.91
N PRO A 90 2.28 1.46 -11.87
CA PRO A 90 1.30 0.48 -12.34
C PRO A 90 1.95 -0.68 -13.09
N VAL A 91 1.45 -1.89 -12.87
CA VAL A 91 1.91 -3.10 -13.54
C VAL A 91 0.78 -3.76 -14.33
N ASN A 92 1.11 -4.44 -15.43
CA ASN A 92 0.17 -5.24 -16.18
C ASN A 92 0.01 -6.61 -15.51
N LYS A 93 -1.10 -6.83 -14.79
CA LYS A 93 -1.33 -8.03 -13.98
C LYS A 93 -1.34 -9.33 -14.80
N GLU A 94 -1.89 -9.29 -16.02
CA GLU A 94 -1.96 -10.49 -16.88
C GLU A 94 -0.56 -10.91 -17.33
N ARG A 95 0.22 -9.96 -17.79
CA ARG A 95 1.61 -10.19 -18.21
C ARG A 95 2.53 -10.57 -17.06
N MET A 96 2.29 -10.03 -15.86
CA MET A 96 3.03 -10.41 -14.65
C MET A 96 2.86 -11.90 -14.32
N LYS A 97 1.68 -12.49 -14.57
CA LYS A 97 1.46 -13.94 -14.38
C LYS A 97 2.33 -14.79 -15.29
N GLU A 98 2.61 -14.35 -16.51
CA GLU A 98 3.46 -15.06 -17.48
C GLU A 98 4.91 -15.19 -16.98
N VAL A 99 5.33 -14.31 -16.08
CA VAL A 99 6.70 -14.31 -15.50
C VAL A 99 6.73 -14.81 -14.05
N GLY A 100 5.68 -15.49 -13.61
CA GLY A 100 5.64 -16.13 -12.30
C GLY A 100 5.12 -15.26 -11.14
N PHE A 101 4.52 -14.11 -11.42
CA PHE A 101 3.85 -13.31 -10.39
C PHE A 101 2.52 -13.97 -9.99
N GLY A 102 2.57 -14.84 -8.98
CA GLY A 102 1.43 -15.64 -8.52
C GLY A 102 0.49 -14.95 -7.54
N PHE A 103 0.39 -13.62 -7.55
CA PHE A 103 -0.41 -12.84 -6.60
C PHE A 103 -1.58 -12.13 -7.31
N PRO A 104 -2.73 -11.95 -6.63
CA PRO A 104 -3.86 -11.17 -7.16
C PRO A 104 -3.50 -9.71 -7.44
N GLY A 105 -2.60 -9.15 -6.65
CA GLY A 105 -2.12 -7.78 -6.78
C GLY A 105 -0.83 -7.52 -6.01
N GLN A 106 -0.37 -6.27 -6.06
CA GLN A 106 0.85 -5.85 -5.36
C GLN A 106 0.67 -5.89 -3.83
N THR A 107 -0.53 -5.68 -3.32
CA THR A 107 -0.81 -5.74 -1.88
C THR A 107 -0.52 -7.13 -1.32
N GLU A 108 -1.02 -8.18 -1.96
CA GLU A 108 -0.82 -9.57 -1.57
C GLU A 108 0.65 -9.99 -1.73
N PHE A 109 1.30 -9.50 -2.78
CA PHE A 109 2.74 -9.69 -2.99
C PHE A 109 3.54 -9.11 -1.81
N PHE A 110 3.33 -7.84 -1.46
CA PHE A 110 4.05 -7.21 -0.34
C PHE A 110 3.75 -7.90 0.99
N ALA A 111 2.49 -8.23 1.28
CA ALA A 111 2.11 -8.96 2.48
C ALA A 111 2.85 -10.29 2.60
N SER A 112 2.89 -11.05 1.51
CA SER A 112 3.61 -12.34 1.45
C SER A 112 5.12 -12.17 1.68
N ARG A 113 5.76 -11.21 1.02
CA ARG A 113 7.21 -10.97 1.16
C ARG A 113 7.59 -10.44 2.55
N CYS A 114 6.70 -9.68 3.18
CA CYS A 114 6.89 -9.21 4.55
C CYS A 114 6.51 -10.26 5.61
N GLY A 115 6.00 -11.43 5.23
CA GLY A 115 5.55 -12.46 6.16
C GLY A 115 4.33 -12.06 6.99
N VAL A 116 3.51 -11.11 6.52
CA VAL A 116 2.36 -10.56 7.23
C VAL A 116 1.10 -11.29 6.81
N LYS A 117 0.33 -11.78 7.78
CA LYS A 117 -0.97 -12.42 7.53
C LYS A 117 -2.13 -11.43 7.53
N ASP A 118 -2.06 -10.42 8.39
CA ASP A 118 -3.10 -9.42 8.57
C ASP A 118 -2.68 -8.09 7.94
N TYR A 119 -3.36 -7.70 6.91
CA TYR A 119 -3.16 -6.43 6.19
C TYR A 119 -4.50 -5.87 5.74
N VAL A 120 -4.52 -4.57 5.45
CA VAL A 120 -5.71 -3.85 5.02
C VAL A 120 -5.35 -2.92 3.87
N MET A 121 -6.15 -2.94 2.81
CA MET A 121 -6.06 -1.92 1.78
C MET A 121 -6.63 -0.62 2.33
N CYS A 122 -5.80 0.42 2.36
CA CYS A 122 -6.16 1.74 2.85
C CYS A 122 -6.10 2.75 1.72
N LEU A 123 -7.21 3.44 1.49
CA LEU A 123 -7.30 4.55 0.55
C LEU A 123 -7.28 5.86 1.34
N THR A 124 -6.40 6.77 0.98
CA THR A 124 -6.28 8.07 1.67
C THR A 124 -6.26 9.20 0.66
N GLY A 125 -7.08 10.21 0.90
CA GLY A 125 -7.16 11.42 0.09
C GLY A 125 -7.79 12.57 0.87
N GLY A 126 -7.10 13.72 0.92
CA GLY A 126 -7.55 14.85 1.72
C GLY A 126 -7.83 14.46 3.18
N PRO A 127 -9.00 14.79 3.72
CA PRO A 127 -9.37 14.50 5.11
C PRO A 127 -9.84 13.05 5.32
N LEU A 128 -10.07 12.27 4.26
CA LEU A 128 -10.59 10.91 4.36
C LEU A 128 -9.47 9.87 4.34
N CYS A 129 -9.65 8.85 5.19
CA CYS A 129 -8.84 7.66 5.22
C CYS A 129 -9.78 6.45 5.38
N VAL A 130 -9.79 5.56 4.43
CA VAL A 130 -10.74 4.45 4.34
C VAL A 130 -10.00 3.12 4.32
N GLY A 131 -10.25 2.26 5.30
CA GLY A 131 -9.83 0.86 5.32
C GLY A 131 -10.92 -0.02 4.72
N LEU A 132 -10.57 -0.89 3.78
CA LEU A 132 -11.51 -1.80 3.13
C LEU A 132 -11.55 -3.13 3.87
N VAL A 133 -12.74 -3.54 4.33
CA VAL A 133 -12.95 -4.86 4.94
C VAL A 133 -12.90 -5.95 3.88
N THR A 134 -13.45 -5.66 2.70
CA THR A 134 -13.40 -6.54 1.53
C THR A 134 -12.87 -5.76 0.33
N ALA A 135 -12.05 -6.39 -0.52
CA ALA A 135 -11.51 -5.81 -1.73
C ALA A 135 -11.43 -6.87 -2.85
N HIS A 136 -11.66 -6.45 -4.10
CA HIS A 136 -11.52 -7.28 -5.30
C HIS A 136 -12.39 -8.55 -5.35
N ILE A 137 -13.57 -8.51 -4.72
CA ILE A 137 -14.56 -9.59 -4.74
C ILE A 137 -15.85 -9.12 -5.41
N ALA A 138 -16.68 -10.04 -5.89
CA ALA A 138 -17.98 -9.71 -6.42
C ALA A 138 -18.91 -9.17 -5.31
N LEU A 139 -19.74 -8.19 -5.66
CA LEU A 139 -20.67 -7.57 -4.69
C LEU A 139 -21.59 -8.60 -4.02
N SER A 140 -22.01 -9.63 -4.76
CA SER A 140 -22.83 -10.74 -4.24
C SER A 140 -22.14 -11.58 -3.17
N GLU A 141 -20.81 -11.58 -3.13
CA GLU A 141 -20.02 -12.35 -2.16
C GLU A 141 -19.76 -11.59 -0.87
N VAL A 142 -19.89 -10.25 -0.89
CA VAL A 142 -19.61 -9.39 0.27
C VAL A 142 -20.35 -9.86 1.53
N PRO A 143 -21.67 -10.15 1.52
CA PRO A 143 -22.38 -10.53 2.74
C PRO A 143 -21.86 -11.81 3.39
N SER A 144 -21.38 -12.77 2.59
CA SER A 144 -20.86 -14.04 3.10
C SER A 144 -19.45 -13.94 3.68
N LEU A 145 -18.67 -12.94 3.26
CA LEU A 145 -17.30 -12.72 3.68
C LEU A 145 -17.17 -11.69 4.81
N LEU A 146 -18.22 -10.90 5.06
CA LEU A 146 -18.26 -9.98 6.18
C LEU A 146 -18.44 -10.73 7.49
N THR A 147 -17.40 -10.76 8.31
CA THR A 147 -17.45 -11.29 9.67
C THR A 147 -17.06 -10.20 10.67
N VAL A 148 -17.50 -10.37 11.91
CA VAL A 148 -17.11 -9.48 13.02
C VAL A 148 -15.58 -9.39 13.11
N ARG A 149 -14.91 -10.54 13.02
CA ARG A 149 -13.44 -10.64 13.05
C ARG A 149 -12.77 -9.78 11.97
N GLU A 150 -13.23 -9.83 10.72
CA GLU A 150 -12.64 -9.07 9.63
C GLU A 150 -12.88 -7.56 9.79
N ILE A 151 -14.04 -7.18 10.31
CA ILE A 151 -14.36 -5.77 10.61
C ILE A 151 -13.47 -5.25 11.75
N GLU A 152 -13.33 -6.00 12.83
CA GLU A 152 -12.47 -5.66 13.97
C GLU A 152 -11.00 -5.56 13.55
N LYS A 153 -10.49 -6.57 12.83
CA LYS A 153 -9.11 -6.57 12.30
C LYS A 153 -8.84 -5.32 11.46
N THR A 154 -9.74 -5.02 10.52
CA THR A 154 -9.61 -3.84 9.67
C THR A 154 -9.62 -2.55 10.48
N GLY A 155 -10.53 -2.44 11.45
CA GLY A 155 -10.64 -1.30 12.32
C GLY A 155 -9.39 -1.08 13.18
N LEU A 156 -8.84 -2.15 13.76
CA LEU A 156 -7.64 -2.10 14.60
C LEU A 156 -6.39 -1.72 13.79
N LEU A 157 -6.20 -2.31 12.61
CA LEU A 157 -5.07 -1.98 11.73
C LEU A 157 -5.15 -0.53 11.24
N LEU A 158 -6.33 -0.07 10.85
CA LEU A 158 -6.57 1.32 10.45
C LEU A 158 -6.33 2.28 11.62
N ALA A 159 -6.83 1.96 12.80
CA ALA A 159 -6.64 2.79 13.99
C ALA A 159 -5.15 2.92 14.36
N ALA A 160 -4.41 1.81 14.38
CA ALA A 160 -2.98 1.82 14.67
C ALA A 160 -2.16 2.60 13.63
N PHE A 161 -2.54 2.52 12.35
CA PHE A 161 -1.93 3.33 11.30
C PHE A 161 -2.20 4.83 11.51
N LEU A 162 -3.46 5.18 11.76
CA LEU A 162 -3.86 6.58 11.94
C LEU A 162 -3.30 7.19 13.23
N GLU A 163 -3.20 6.42 14.31
CA GLU A 163 -2.59 6.88 15.56
C GLU A 163 -1.13 7.28 15.35
N ARG A 164 -0.35 6.44 14.66
CA ARG A 164 1.04 6.77 14.29
C ARG A 164 1.13 8.01 13.40
N ARG A 165 0.21 8.17 12.46
CA ARG A 165 0.19 9.32 11.53
C ARG A 165 -0.23 10.62 12.20
N LEU A 166 -1.18 10.57 13.13
CA LEU A 166 -1.80 11.74 13.74
C LEU A 166 -1.20 12.12 15.08
N GLY A 167 -0.42 11.23 15.71
CA GLY A 167 0.10 11.40 17.08
C GLY A 167 -1.00 11.40 18.15
N ARG A 168 -2.21 10.92 17.83
CA ARG A 168 -3.37 10.85 18.75
C ARG A 168 -4.30 9.73 18.32
N LEU A 169 -5.14 9.28 19.25
CA LEU A 169 -6.18 8.28 18.98
C LEU A 169 -7.15 8.78 17.88
N PRO A 170 -7.36 8.00 16.81
CA PRO A 170 -8.28 8.36 15.74
C PRO A 170 -9.74 8.13 16.15
N ARG A 171 -10.65 8.80 15.48
CA ARG A 171 -12.07 8.45 15.46
C ARG A 171 -12.32 7.60 14.24
N VAL A 172 -12.69 6.34 14.44
CA VAL A 172 -13.01 5.41 13.36
C VAL A 172 -14.52 5.21 13.32
N ALA A 173 -15.10 5.34 12.14
CA ALA A 173 -16.50 5.04 11.87
C ALA A 173 -16.58 3.82 10.96
N VAL A 174 -17.56 2.95 11.18
CA VAL A 174 -17.85 1.80 10.33
C VAL A 174 -19.10 2.12 9.52
N ALA A 175 -18.99 2.08 8.20
CA ALA A 175 -20.12 2.26 7.30
C ALA A 175 -21.04 1.03 7.36
N GLY A 176 -22.35 1.26 7.27
CA GLY A 176 -23.31 0.16 7.14
C GLY A 176 -23.18 -0.52 5.77
N LEU A 177 -23.53 -1.83 5.73
CA LEU A 177 -23.54 -2.60 4.48
C LEU A 177 -24.52 -2.04 3.44
N ASN A 178 -25.61 -1.43 3.91
CA ASN A 178 -26.61 -0.77 3.07
C ASN A 178 -27.24 0.41 3.84
N PRO A 179 -28.04 1.29 3.20
CA PRO A 179 -28.63 2.46 3.85
C PRO A 179 -29.56 2.15 5.03
N HIS A 180 -30.05 0.92 5.13
CA HIS A 180 -30.93 0.47 6.22
C HIS A 180 -30.20 -0.39 7.25
N ALA A 181 -28.91 -0.59 7.12
CA ALA A 181 -28.11 -1.26 8.13
C ALA A 181 -28.20 -0.46 9.45
N GLY A 182 -28.75 -1.10 10.48
CA GLY A 182 -28.94 -0.47 11.79
C GLY A 182 -30.38 -0.07 12.13
N ARG A 183 -31.34 -0.10 11.20
CA ARG A 183 -32.74 0.15 11.56
C ARG A 183 -33.35 -0.97 12.41
N ALA A 184 -32.87 -2.21 12.23
CA ALA A 184 -33.20 -3.35 13.10
C ALA A 184 -32.21 -3.51 14.25
N ALA A 185 -31.05 -2.88 14.19
CA ALA A 185 -29.99 -2.87 15.21
C ALA A 185 -30.00 -1.53 15.98
N CYS A 186 -31.17 -1.07 16.35
CA CYS A 186 -31.35 0.15 17.14
C CYS A 186 -30.72 0.08 18.55
N LEU A 187 -29.85 -0.88 18.83
CA LEU A 187 -29.23 -1.12 20.13
C LEU A 187 -27.76 -1.55 20.05
N VAL A 188 -27.00 -1.13 19.05
CA VAL A 188 -25.56 -1.09 19.26
C VAL A 188 -25.26 0.19 20.05
N GLN A 189 -25.37 0.10 21.36
CA GLN A 189 -24.78 1.07 22.26
C GLN A 189 -23.34 1.31 21.77
N ARG A 190 -23.03 2.56 21.53
CA ARG A 190 -21.67 3.04 21.27
C ARG A 190 -20.80 2.67 22.49
N ARG A 191 -20.30 1.44 22.53
CA ARG A 191 -19.16 1.13 23.40
C ARG A 191 -17.96 1.74 22.71
N PRO A 192 -17.22 2.62 23.38
CA PRO A 192 -15.90 2.99 22.89
C PRO A 192 -15.12 1.67 22.75
N LEU A 193 -14.51 1.41 21.59
CA LEU A 193 -13.53 0.35 21.45
C LEU A 193 -12.43 0.66 22.46
N SER A 194 -12.46 0.03 23.61
CA SER A 194 -11.37 0.08 24.56
C SER A 194 -10.25 -0.77 23.96
N LEU A 195 -9.31 -0.11 23.33
CA LEU A 195 -8.04 -0.68 22.90
C LEU A 195 -7.18 -0.94 24.15
N VAL A 196 -7.58 -1.87 24.99
CA VAL A 196 -6.72 -2.40 26.03
C VAL A 196 -6.10 -3.67 25.43
N PRO A 197 -4.77 -3.71 25.23
CA PRO A 197 -4.12 -4.95 24.86
C PRO A 197 -4.36 -5.99 25.96
N PRO A 198 -4.51 -7.29 25.64
CA PRO A 198 -4.58 -8.32 26.65
C PRO A 198 -3.33 -8.25 27.52
N SER A 199 -3.51 -8.17 28.83
CA SER A 199 -2.44 -8.30 29.79
C SER A 199 -1.77 -9.65 29.58
N SER A 200 -0.46 -9.62 29.34
CA SER A 200 0.40 -10.79 29.39
C SER A 200 0.45 -11.29 30.84
N ASP A 201 -0.25 -12.36 31.13
CA ASP A 201 0.04 -13.29 32.22
C ASP A 201 0.58 -14.58 31.61
#